data_31fbdf374ec4879085c527e92475430e
#
_entry.id   31fbdf374ec4879085c527e92475430e
#
_cell.length_a   1.000
_cell.length_b   1.000
_cell.length_c   1.000
_cell.angle_alpha   90.00
_cell.angle_beta   90.00
_cell.angle_gamma   90.00
#
_symmetry.space_group_name_H-M   'P 1'
#
loop_
_entity.id
_entity.type
_entity.pdbx_description
1 polymer ?
#
loop_
_entity_poly.entity_id
_entity_poly.type
_entity_poly.pdbx_seq_one_letter_code
_entity_poly.pdbx_strand_id
1 'polypeptide(L)'
;MKRRGKQRGVALVMVLWILLLVTISTSAYTLMARMDQLEAHTVLSGTRARLAAEAGMNLAVLAIRDPDETTRLVPDGRPYEIGYQGVTVEIRVTDERGKLDINAANEQTLFNLLTGHGLEADAALLLAAAILDWADPDEIERANGAELDAYAAAGFDVAPGNRPFLMTDELLQVLGMSWDLYKKLEPGLTVYSRAGQPDPAFAPVEALLALPDMTEQDALNFVADRQSEESLDGVGAVLPSGQVAVARGRGLTYSILAKATLPNGIWDQVEATVRLGGGTDGR
;
A
#
# COMPACT_ATOMS: atom_id res chain seq x y z
N MET A 1 40.00 73.44 43.67
CA MET A 1 39.46 73.31 42.34
C MET A 1 39.57 71.82 41.91
N LYS A 2 38.43 71.07 41.93
CA LYS A 2 38.39 69.68 41.47
C LYS A 2 38.07 69.66 39.94
N ARG A 3 39.01 69.16 39.13
CA ARG A 3 38.87 69.00 37.69
C ARG A 3 37.79 67.87 37.45
N ARG A 4 36.60 68.19 36.93
CA ARG A 4 35.63 67.25 36.39
C ARG A 4 36.22 66.64 35.14
N GLY A 5 36.64 65.39 35.21
CA GLY A 5 37.02 64.58 34.05
C GLY A 5 35.88 64.43 33.06
N LYS A 6 36.15 64.61 31.79
CA LYS A 6 35.24 64.45 30.68
C LYS A 6 34.89 62.92 30.48
N GLN A 7 33.76 62.45 31.02
CA GLN A 7 33.20 61.09 30.76
C GLN A 7 32.26 61.09 29.57
N ARG A 8 32.67 61.65 28.43
CA ARG A 8 31.76 61.72 27.24
C ARG A 8 31.86 60.57 26.27
N GLY A 9 32.83 59.66 26.39
CA GLY A 9 33.03 58.56 25.45
C GLY A 9 32.26 57.22 25.81
N VAL A 10 32.15 56.95 27.11
CA VAL A 10 31.59 55.64 27.59
C VAL A 10 30.10 55.49 27.32
N ALA A 11 29.32 56.58 27.47
CA ALA A 11 27.88 56.55 27.21
C ALA A 11 27.53 56.18 25.76
N LEU A 12 28.30 56.71 24.78
CA LEU A 12 28.07 56.38 23.38
C LEU A 12 28.34 54.90 23.09
N VAL A 13 29.42 54.34 23.66
CA VAL A 13 29.75 52.93 23.52
C VAL A 13 28.65 52.03 24.14
N MET A 14 28.14 52.37 25.33
CA MET A 14 27.06 51.65 25.96
C MET A 14 25.78 51.69 25.12
N VAL A 15 25.41 52.82 24.54
CA VAL A 15 24.23 52.92 23.65
C VAL A 15 24.44 52.06 22.41
N LEU A 16 25.61 52.05 21.79
CA LEU A 16 25.89 51.20 20.64
C LEU A 16 25.80 49.71 20.98
N TRP A 17 26.30 49.29 22.15
CA TRP A 17 26.16 47.90 22.62
C TRP A 17 24.69 47.51 22.87
N ILE A 18 23.90 48.38 23.47
CA ILE A 18 22.48 48.15 23.69
C ILE A 18 21.76 48.04 22.35
N LEU A 19 22.01 48.92 21.40
CA LEU A 19 21.41 48.85 20.06
C LEU A 19 21.80 47.56 19.35
N LEU A 20 23.07 47.15 19.45
CA LEU A 20 23.51 45.86 18.88
C LEU A 20 22.79 44.68 19.50
N LEU A 21 22.68 44.63 20.84
CA LEU A 21 21.96 43.55 21.52
C LEU A 21 20.47 43.53 21.16
N VAL A 22 19.83 44.69 21.09
CA VAL A 22 18.40 44.77 20.66
C VAL A 22 18.24 44.31 19.23
N THR A 23 19.13 44.67 18.32
CA THR A 23 19.07 44.24 16.91
C THR A 23 19.24 42.73 16.78
N ILE A 24 20.19 42.14 17.49
CA ILE A 24 20.41 40.70 17.51
C ILE A 24 19.19 39.98 18.08
N SER A 25 18.65 40.44 19.20
CA SER A 25 17.47 39.83 19.84
C SER A 25 16.23 39.92 18.97
N THR A 26 16.00 41.06 18.30
CA THR A 26 14.87 41.25 17.38
C THR A 26 15.00 40.35 16.14
N SER A 27 16.23 40.23 15.61
CA SER A 27 16.51 39.34 14.48
C SER A 27 16.28 37.87 14.83
N ALA A 28 16.75 37.42 16.01
CA ALA A 28 16.54 36.07 16.50
C ALA A 28 15.04 35.78 16.70
N TYR A 29 14.29 36.70 17.30
CA TYR A 29 12.87 36.57 17.50
C TYR A 29 12.10 36.47 16.16
N THR A 30 12.47 37.31 15.18
CA THR A 30 11.85 37.29 13.85
C THR A 30 12.12 35.99 13.13
N LEU A 31 13.31 35.41 13.24
CA LEU A 31 13.62 34.08 12.70
C LEU A 31 12.83 32.98 13.37
N MET A 32 12.73 32.95 14.69
CA MET A 32 11.90 32.00 15.44
C MET A 32 10.43 32.08 15.01
N ALA A 33 9.86 33.29 14.98
CA ALA A 33 8.47 33.47 14.58
C ALA A 33 8.18 33.00 13.14
N ARG A 34 9.14 33.16 12.23
CA ARG A 34 9.02 32.61 10.87
C ARG A 34 9.10 31.08 10.85
N MET A 35 9.95 30.47 11.63
CA MET A 35 10.05 29.01 11.74
C MET A 35 8.76 28.42 12.31
N ASP A 36 8.24 28.99 13.40
CA ASP A 36 6.97 28.57 14.02
C ASP A 36 5.80 28.67 13.02
N GLN A 37 5.77 29.75 12.23
CA GLN A 37 4.73 29.93 11.20
C GLN A 37 4.83 28.88 10.08
N LEU A 38 6.05 28.56 9.61
CA LEU A 38 6.27 27.53 8.60
C LEU A 38 5.90 26.14 9.13
N GLU A 39 6.28 25.83 10.35
CA GLU A 39 5.93 24.57 11.01
C GLU A 39 4.41 24.43 11.15
N ALA A 40 3.74 25.44 11.70
CA ALA A 40 2.28 25.46 11.83
C ALA A 40 1.57 25.28 10.47
N HIS A 41 2.07 25.94 9.42
CA HIS A 41 1.52 25.81 8.06
C HIS A 41 1.71 24.40 7.50
N THR A 42 2.88 23.78 7.74
CA THR A 42 3.17 22.41 7.28
C THR A 42 2.30 21.39 7.98
N VAL A 43 2.16 21.48 9.31
CA VAL A 43 1.28 20.61 10.10
C VAL A 43 -0.19 20.74 9.67
N LEU A 44 -0.67 21.98 9.49
CA LEU A 44 -2.04 22.21 9.05
C LEU A 44 -2.29 21.65 7.63
N SER A 45 -1.33 21.83 6.73
CA SER A 45 -1.44 21.32 5.36
C SER A 45 -1.40 19.79 5.34
N GLY A 46 -0.51 19.14 6.10
CA GLY A 46 -0.49 17.68 6.23
C GLY A 46 -1.80 17.14 6.77
N THR A 47 -2.32 17.75 7.85
CA THR A 47 -3.63 17.37 8.42
C THR A 47 -4.75 17.50 7.40
N ARG A 48 -4.75 18.60 6.61
CA ARG A 48 -5.76 18.81 5.56
C ARG A 48 -5.65 17.78 4.45
N ALA A 49 -4.43 17.40 4.02
CA ALA A 49 -4.22 16.35 3.04
C ALA A 49 -4.75 15.01 3.56
N ARG A 50 -4.43 14.66 4.81
CA ARG A 50 -4.89 13.43 5.44
C ARG A 50 -6.42 13.36 5.51
N LEU A 51 -7.08 14.40 5.99
CA LEU A 51 -8.54 14.44 6.06
C LEU A 51 -9.20 14.36 4.68
N ALA A 52 -8.58 14.94 3.65
CA ALA A 52 -9.06 14.82 2.28
C ALA A 52 -8.89 13.38 1.74
N ALA A 53 -7.79 12.69 2.07
CA ALA A 53 -7.59 11.27 1.73
C ALA A 53 -8.62 10.37 2.45
N GLU A 54 -8.89 10.60 3.73
CA GLU A 54 -9.92 9.89 4.48
C GLU A 54 -11.34 10.14 3.90
N ALA A 55 -11.62 11.37 3.47
CA ALA A 55 -12.87 11.67 2.76
C ALA A 55 -12.96 10.93 1.43
N GLY A 56 -11.87 10.87 0.66
CA GLY A 56 -11.75 10.10 -0.58
C GLY A 56 -12.02 8.62 -0.38
N MET A 57 -11.46 8.02 0.67
CA MET A 57 -11.75 6.64 1.03
C MET A 57 -13.24 6.39 1.30
N ASN A 58 -13.90 7.27 2.05
CA ASN A 58 -15.34 7.14 2.31
C ASN A 58 -16.18 7.29 1.03
N LEU A 59 -15.77 8.19 0.12
CA LEU A 59 -16.42 8.34 -1.18
C LEU A 59 -16.23 7.10 -2.05
N ALA A 60 -15.05 6.47 -2.01
CA ALA A 60 -14.80 5.20 -2.71
C ALA A 60 -15.74 4.09 -2.21
N VAL A 61 -15.91 3.97 -0.89
CA VAL A 61 -16.86 3.00 -0.29
C VAL A 61 -18.29 3.21 -0.79
N LEU A 62 -18.73 4.46 -0.89
CA LEU A 62 -20.05 4.79 -1.42
C LEU A 62 -20.15 4.45 -2.92
N ALA A 63 -19.14 4.78 -3.71
CA ALA A 63 -19.13 4.55 -5.14
C ALA A 63 -19.06 3.05 -5.52
N ILE A 64 -18.36 2.22 -4.74
CA ILE A 64 -18.38 0.75 -4.90
C ILE A 64 -19.77 0.17 -4.62
N ARG A 65 -20.50 0.78 -3.67
CA ARG A 65 -21.85 0.34 -3.29
C ARG A 65 -22.95 0.85 -4.17
N ASP A 66 -22.65 1.70 -5.16
CA ASP A 66 -23.65 2.21 -6.08
C ASP A 66 -24.45 1.07 -6.71
N PRO A 67 -25.79 1.09 -6.62
CA PRO A 67 -26.63 0.08 -7.27
C PRO A 67 -26.56 0.16 -8.80
N ASP A 68 -26.30 1.32 -9.37
CA ASP A 68 -26.15 1.53 -10.80
C ASP A 68 -24.77 1.04 -11.27
N GLU A 69 -24.76 0.01 -12.12
CA GLU A 69 -23.53 -0.57 -12.66
C GLU A 69 -22.77 0.36 -13.59
N THR A 70 -23.45 1.34 -14.20
CA THR A 70 -22.83 2.28 -15.15
C THR A 70 -22.05 3.40 -14.46
N THR A 71 -22.39 3.72 -13.21
CA THR A 71 -21.73 4.76 -12.40
C THR A 71 -20.82 4.20 -11.33
N ARG A 72 -20.91 2.88 -11.08
CA ARG A 72 -20.10 2.19 -10.08
C ARG A 72 -18.64 2.16 -10.47
N LEU A 73 -17.74 2.41 -9.51
CA LEU A 73 -16.31 2.23 -9.71
C LEU A 73 -15.98 0.76 -10.03
N VAL A 74 -15.14 0.52 -11.03
CA VAL A 74 -14.56 -0.79 -11.33
C VAL A 74 -13.38 -1.02 -10.41
N PRO A 75 -13.41 -2.03 -9.53
CA PRO A 75 -12.38 -2.22 -8.51
C PRO A 75 -11.19 -3.06 -9.02
N ASP A 76 -10.55 -2.60 -10.09
CA ASP A 76 -9.43 -3.28 -10.77
C ASP A 76 -8.08 -2.54 -10.63
N GLY A 77 -8.00 -1.61 -9.66
CA GLY A 77 -6.81 -0.84 -9.38
C GLY A 77 -6.59 0.39 -10.26
N ARG A 78 -7.49 0.65 -11.25
CA ARG A 78 -7.39 1.88 -12.05
C ARG A 78 -7.55 3.14 -11.19
N PRO A 79 -6.85 4.25 -11.53
CA PRO A 79 -6.98 5.48 -10.78
C PRO A 79 -8.28 6.21 -11.13
N TYR A 80 -8.92 6.76 -10.10
CA TYR A 80 -10.04 7.68 -10.21
C TYR A 80 -9.67 8.99 -9.51
N GLU A 81 -9.87 10.12 -10.18
CA GLU A 81 -9.61 11.43 -9.60
C GLU A 81 -10.90 12.13 -9.21
N ILE A 82 -10.96 12.61 -7.97
CA ILE A 82 -12.05 13.44 -7.45
C ILE A 82 -11.52 14.74 -6.86
N GLY A 83 -12.22 15.84 -7.15
CA GLY A 83 -11.98 17.12 -6.49
C GLY A 83 -12.74 17.21 -5.17
N TYR A 84 -12.06 17.41 -4.06
CA TYR A 84 -12.67 17.61 -2.75
C TYR A 84 -12.14 18.88 -2.09
N GLN A 85 -12.99 19.90 -1.92
CA GLN A 85 -12.64 21.17 -1.29
C GLN A 85 -11.33 21.83 -1.79
N GLY A 86 -11.09 21.76 -3.10
CA GLY A 86 -9.89 22.31 -3.74
C GLY A 86 -8.63 21.46 -3.56
N VAL A 87 -8.79 20.20 -3.17
CA VAL A 87 -7.75 19.17 -3.12
C VAL A 87 -8.05 18.13 -4.18
N THR A 88 -7.05 17.66 -4.91
CA THR A 88 -7.18 16.52 -5.82
C THR A 88 -6.96 15.23 -5.03
N VAL A 89 -7.93 14.32 -5.08
CA VAL A 89 -7.84 13.01 -4.43
C VAL A 89 -7.83 11.93 -5.51
N GLU A 90 -6.73 11.21 -5.64
CA GLU A 90 -6.63 10.00 -6.44
C GLU A 90 -7.08 8.80 -5.59
N ILE A 91 -8.01 8.01 -6.12
CA ILE A 91 -8.53 6.81 -5.48
C ILE A 91 -8.21 5.62 -6.36
N ARG A 92 -7.70 4.55 -5.76
CA ARG A 92 -7.57 3.23 -6.37
C ARG A 92 -8.31 2.22 -5.52
N VAL A 93 -9.10 1.40 -6.16
CA VAL A 93 -9.85 0.33 -5.50
C VAL A 93 -9.50 -0.99 -6.15
N THR A 94 -9.11 -1.98 -5.36
CA THR A 94 -8.82 -3.33 -5.82
C THR A 94 -9.73 -4.31 -5.08
N ASP A 95 -10.46 -5.13 -5.83
CA ASP A 95 -11.21 -6.25 -5.26
C ASP A 95 -10.23 -7.31 -4.79
N GLU A 96 -10.35 -7.75 -3.55
CA GLU A 96 -9.45 -8.79 -3.00
C GLU A 96 -9.52 -10.12 -3.75
N ARG A 97 -10.60 -10.39 -4.51
CA ARG A 97 -10.67 -11.55 -5.42
C ARG A 97 -9.61 -11.51 -6.51
N GLY A 98 -9.13 -10.32 -6.88
CA GLY A 98 -8.04 -10.16 -7.84
C GLY A 98 -6.66 -10.51 -7.28
N LYS A 99 -6.50 -10.65 -5.97
CA LYS A 99 -5.25 -11.02 -5.34
C LYS A 99 -5.18 -12.51 -5.03
N LEU A 100 -3.98 -13.07 -4.94
CA LEU A 100 -3.77 -14.45 -4.54
C LEU A 100 -3.92 -14.59 -3.02
N ASP A 101 -4.85 -15.40 -2.57
CA ASP A 101 -4.99 -15.73 -1.15
C ASP A 101 -3.97 -16.81 -0.76
N ILE A 102 -3.00 -16.41 0.07
CA ILE A 102 -1.92 -17.31 0.50
C ILE A 102 -2.41 -18.51 1.33
N ASN A 103 -3.60 -18.41 1.95
CA ASN A 103 -4.21 -19.50 2.69
C ASN A 103 -5.00 -20.47 1.80
N ALA A 104 -5.30 -20.11 0.56
CA ALA A 104 -6.07 -20.92 -0.38
C ALA A 104 -5.24 -21.39 -1.59
N ALA A 105 -4.06 -20.78 -1.79
CA ALA A 105 -3.16 -21.11 -2.88
C ALA A 105 -2.64 -22.55 -2.76
N ASN A 106 -2.47 -23.22 -3.90
CA ASN A 106 -1.77 -24.49 -3.97
C ASN A 106 -0.30 -24.29 -4.37
N GLU A 107 0.49 -25.36 -4.25
CA GLU A 107 1.93 -25.33 -4.53
C GLU A 107 2.25 -24.83 -5.94
N GLN A 108 1.50 -25.27 -6.96
CA GLN A 108 1.73 -24.86 -8.33
C GLN A 108 1.44 -23.37 -8.54
N THR A 109 0.40 -22.82 -7.92
CA THR A 109 0.06 -21.40 -8.00
C THR A 109 1.13 -20.53 -7.31
N LEU A 110 1.61 -20.97 -6.14
CA LEU A 110 2.72 -20.30 -5.44
C LEU A 110 4.02 -20.40 -6.25
N PHE A 111 4.32 -21.57 -6.83
CA PHE A 111 5.49 -21.74 -7.70
C PHE A 111 5.45 -20.80 -8.90
N ASN A 112 4.32 -20.70 -9.59
CA ASN A 112 4.15 -19.78 -10.73
C ASN A 112 4.36 -18.33 -10.30
N LEU A 113 3.75 -17.92 -9.19
CA LEU A 113 3.91 -16.57 -8.64
C LEU A 113 5.39 -16.25 -8.35
N LEU A 114 6.09 -17.15 -7.66
CA LEU A 114 7.49 -16.97 -7.26
C LEU A 114 8.43 -16.91 -8.46
N THR A 115 8.27 -17.82 -9.41
CA THR A 115 9.07 -17.82 -10.65
C THR A 115 8.75 -16.64 -11.54
N GLY A 116 7.48 -16.22 -11.63
CA GLY A 116 7.06 -15.02 -12.34
C GLY A 116 7.70 -13.74 -11.78
N HIS A 117 8.03 -13.71 -10.49
CA HIS A 117 8.77 -12.61 -9.84
C HIS A 117 10.30 -12.80 -9.88
N GLY A 118 10.80 -13.77 -10.65
CA GLY A 118 12.22 -13.96 -10.93
C GLY A 118 12.96 -14.84 -9.92
N LEU A 119 12.27 -15.62 -9.10
CA LEU A 119 12.91 -16.62 -8.26
C LEU A 119 13.27 -17.84 -9.13
N GLU A 120 14.48 -18.40 -8.93
CA GLU A 120 14.92 -19.63 -9.59
C GLU A 120 14.00 -20.81 -9.21
N ALA A 121 13.80 -21.74 -10.15
CA ALA A 121 12.81 -22.81 -10.02
C ALA A 121 12.99 -23.66 -8.74
N ASP A 122 14.24 -24.05 -8.44
CA ASP A 122 14.51 -24.86 -7.24
C ASP A 122 14.20 -24.09 -5.95
N ALA A 123 14.56 -22.80 -5.90
CA ALA A 123 14.25 -21.94 -4.75
C ALA A 123 12.75 -21.65 -4.64
N ALA A 124 12.05 -21.54 -5.77
CA ALA A 124 10.60 -21.35 -5.80
C ALA A 124 9.84 -22.57 -5.29
N LEU A 125 10.30 -23.80 -5.61
CA LEU A 125 9.72 -25.03 -5.07
C LEU A 125 9.90 -25.13 -3.55
N LEU A 126 11.11 -24.84 -3.05
CA LEU A 126 11.41 -24.85 -1.60
C LEU A 126 10.53 -23.82 -0.87
N LEU A 127 10.45 -22.59 -1.37
CA LEU A 127 9.69 -21.52 -0.72
C LEU A 127 8.17 -21.77 -0.80
N ALA A 128 7.65 -22.29 -1.92
CA ALA A 128 6.24 -22.63 -2.05
C ALA A 128 5.83 -23.72 -1.04
N ALA A 129 6.65 -24.76 -0.89
CA ALA A 129 6.42 -25.81 0.10
C ALA A 129 6.51 -25.27 1.54
N ALA A 130 7.51 -24.43 1.84
CA ALA A 130 7.66 -23.81 3.17
C ALA A 130 6.49 -22.86 3.53
N ILE A 131 5.90 -22.16 2.55
CA ILE A 131 4.68 -21.34 2.76
C ILE A 131 3.49 -22.25 3.14
N LEU A 132 3.36 -23.40 2.51
CA LEU A 132 2.27 -24.34 2.80
C LEU A 132 2.45 -25.03 4.16
N ASP A 133 3.68 -25.44 4.52
CA ASP A 133 3.99 -26.04 5.82
C ASP A 133 3.80 -25.01 6.96
N TRP A 134 4.12 -23.73 6.72
CA TRP A 134 3.85 -22.66 7.70
C TRP A 134 2.38 -22.60 8.12
N ALA A 135 1.46 -22.84 7.18
CA ALA A 135 0.04 -22.61 7.37
C ALA A 135 -0.77 -23.85 7.74
N ASP A 136 -0.24 -25.05 7.51
CA ASP A 136 -0.99 -26.26 7.83
C ASP A 136 -0.90 -26.63 9.33
N PRO A 137 -1.85 -27.44 9.83
CA PRO A 137 -1.98 -27.71 11.26
C PRO A 137 -1.11 -28.85 11.79
N ASP A 138 -0.33 -29.51 10.96
CA ASP A 138 0.51 -30.64 11.38
C ASP A 138 2.01 -30.30 11.32
N GLU A 139 2.88 -31.24 11.68
CA GLU A 139 4.34 -31.08 11.70
C GLU A 139 5.00 -32.05 10.69
N ILE A 140 4.25 -32.43 9.64
CA ILE A 140 4.74 -33.35 8.60
C ILE A 140 5.32 -32.55 7.46
N GLU A 141 6.64 -32.48 7.40
CA GLU A 141 7.36 -31.79 6.35
C GLU A 141 6.98 -32.29 4.94
N ARG A 142 6.51 -31.40 4.07
CA ARG A 142 6.30 -31.68 2.64
C ARG A 142 7.61 -31.96 1.94
N ALA A 143 7.55 -32.61 0.80
CA ALA A 143 8.70 -32.67 -0.09
C ALA A 143 9.15 -31.24 -0.40
N ASN A 144 10.40 -30.90 -0.07
CA ASN A 144 10.98 -29.56 -0.15
C ASN A 144 10.39 -28.51 0.82
N GLY A 145 9.63 -28.92 1.81
CA GLY A 145 9.05 -28.05 2.81
C GLY A 145 10.00 -27.68 3.94
N ALA A 146 9.47 -27.04 4.97
CA ALA A 146 10.25 -26.66 6.14
C ALA A 146 9.37 -26.63 7.40
N GLU A 147 9.69 -27.51 8.33
CA GLU A 147 9.11 -27.58 9.66
C GLU A 147 10.11 -27.15 10.76
N LEU A 148 9.72 -27.26 12.01
CA LEU A 148 10.49 -26.82 13.18
C LEU A 148 12.00 -27.13 13.09
N ASP A 149 12.35 -28.36 12.70
CA ASP A 149 13.76 -28.81 12.63
C ASP A 149 14.55 -28.06 11.55
N ALA A 150 13.92 -27.74 10.41
CA ALA A 150 14.50 -26.96 9.32
C ALA A 150 14.76 -25.49 9.74
N TYR A 151 13.82 -24.87 10.44
CA TYR A 151 13.97 -23.51 10.98
C TYR A 151 15.09 -23.46 12.02
N ALA A 152 15.13 -24.43 12.96
CA ALA A 152 16.18 -24.54 13.98
C ALA A 152 17.56 -24.75 13.34
N ALA A 153 17.68 -25.62 12.33
CA ALA A 153 18.91 -25.86 11.59
C ALA A 153 19.41 -24.61 10.83
N ALA A 154 18.50 -23.78 10.35
CA ALA A 154 18.81 -22.52 9.71
C ALA A 154 19.10 -21.36 10.69
N GLY A 155 18.99 -21.62 12.02
CA GLY A 155 19.29 -20.64 13.08
C GLY A 155 18.16 -19.61 13.30
N PHE A 156 16.94 -19.94 12.93
CA PHE A 156 15.78 -19.13 13.22
C PHE A 156 15.24 -19.44 14.63
N ASP A 157 14.89 -18.41 15.38
CA ASP A 157 14.21 -18.52 16.67
C ASP A 157 12.66 -18.64 16.53
N VAL A 158 12.17 -18.73 15.30
CA VAL A 158 10.75 -18.77 14.94
C VAL A 158 10.43 -20.17 14.40
N ALA A 159 9.29 -20.73 14.76
CA ALA A 159 8.73 -21.97 14.23
C ALA A 159 7.58 -21.67 13.26
N PRO A 160 7.21 -22.62 12.39
CA PRO A 160 5.99 -22.52 11.61
C PRO A 160 4.76 -22.21 12.48
N GLY A 161 3.83 -21.43 11.90
CA GLY A 161 2.65 -20.97 12.63
C GLY A 161 1.63 -22.06 12.91
N ASN A 162 1.65 -23.16 12.13
CA ASN A 162 0.71 -24.30 12.13
C ASN A 162 -0.76 -23.83 12.15
N ARG A 163 -1.01 -22.71 11.46
CA ARG A 163 -2.30 -22.06 11.32
C ARG A 163 -2.33 -21.17 10.09
N PRO A 164 -3.51 -20.88 9.54
CA PRO A 164 -3.62 -19.92 8.46
C PRO A 164 -2.98 -18.57 8.78
N PHE A 165 -2.36 -17.94 7.79
CA PHE A 165 -1.84 -16.57 7.88
C PHE A 165 -2.95 -15.61 8.26
N LEU A 166 -2.71 -14.72 9.20
CA LEU A 166 -3.63 -13.65 9.58
C LEU A 166 -3.38 -12.38 8.77
N MET A 167 -2.13 -12.18 8.33
CA MET A 167 -1.69 -11.06 7.50
C MET A 167 -0.57 -11.52 6.55
N THR A 168 -0.42 -10.82 5.43
CA THR A 168 0.60 -11.17 4.43
C THR A 168 2.03 -10.98 4.94
N ASP A 169 2.24 -10.06 5.88
CA ASP A 169 3.56 -9.77 6.47
C ASP A 169 4.15 -10.98 7.22
N GLU A 170 3.33 -11.94 7.66
CA GLU A 170 3.82 -13.17 8.28
C GLU A 170 4.70 -13.98 7.33
N LEU A 171 4.58 -13.81 6.00
CA LEU A 171 5.47 -14.41 5.02
C LEU A 171 6.94 -14.07 5.25
N LEU A 172 7.25 -12.94 5.87
CA LEU A 172 8.62 -12.56 6.23
C LEU A 172 9.26 -13.47 7.26
N GLN A 173 8.47 -14.29 7.94
CA GLN A 173 8.94 -15.28 8.90
C GLN A 173 9.14 -16.67 8.25
N VAL A 174 8.65 -16.87 7.03
CA VAL A 174 8.77 -18.13 6.29
C VAL A 174 10.20 -18.32 5.81
N LEU A 175 10.74 -19.52 6.04
CA LEU A 175 12.10 -19.87 5.63
C LEU A 175 12.28 -19.69 4.12
N GLY A 176 13.31 -18.92 3.73
CA GLY A 176 13.60 -18.60 2.33
C GLY A 176 12.96 -17.30 1.80
N MET A 177 12.03 -16.69 2.55
CA MET A 177 11.48 -15.40 2.16
C MET A 177 12.47 -14.27 2.45
N SER A 178 12.69 -13.39 1.46
CA SER A 178 13.46 -12.15 1.61
C SER A 178 12.57 -10.93 1.60
N TRP A 179 13.02 -9.84 2.23
CA TRP A 179 12.31 -8.56 2.20
C TRP A 179 12.08 -8.05 0.76
N ASP A 180 13.10 -8.15 -0.10
CA ASP A 180 13.01 -7.67 -1.48
C ASP A 180 12.00 -8.47 -2.31
N LEU A 181 11.94 -9.79 -2.11
CA LEU A 181 10.94 -10.64 -2.74
C LEU A 181 9.54 -10.34 -2.21
N TYR A 182 9.38 -10.29 -0.88
CA TYR A 182 8.10 -9.95 -0.26
C TYR A 182 7.53 -8.63 -0.79
N LYS A 183 8.34 -7.58 -0.90
CA LYS A 183 7.89 -6.27 -1.43
C LYS A 183 7.43 -6.32 -2.88
N LYS A 184 7.93 -7.26 -3.68
CA LYS A 184 7.43 -7.49 -5.04
C LYS A 184 6.10 -8.25 -5.03
N LEU A 185 5.93 -9.19 -4.10
CA LEU A 185 4.74 -10.04 -4.01
C LEU A 185 3.55 -9.33 -3.35
N GLU A 186 3.82 -8.50 -2.33
CA GLU A 186 2.84 -7.89 -1.43
C GLU A 186 1.61 -7.29 -2.15
N PRO A 187 1.75 -6.51 -3.25
CA PRO A 187 0.59 -5.91 -3.91
C PRO A 187 -0.38 -6.94 -4.51
N GLY A 188 0.14 -8.14 -4.84
CA GLY A 188 -0.62 -9.25 -5.43
C GLY A 188 -1.17 -10.25 -4.42
N LEU A 189 -0.91 -10.09 -3.11
CA LEU A 189 -1.25 -11.06 -2.08
C LEU A 189 -2.42 -10.60 -1.20
N THR A 190 -3.15 -11.58 -0.66
CA THR A 190 -4.22 -11.36 0.33
C THR A 190 -4.39 -12.56 1.26
N VAL A 191 -5.16 -12.36 2.33
CA VAL A 191 -5.69 -13.40 3.23
C VAL A 191 -7.22 -13.37 3.30
N TYR A 192 -7.89 -12.65 2.40
CA TYR A 192 -9.31 -12.32 2.52
C TYR A 192 -10.19 -12.88 1.41
N SER A 193 -9.63 -13.30 0.26
CA SER A 193 -10.43 -13.70 -0.91
C SER A 193 -10.95 -15.13 -0.82
N ARG A 194 -10.23 -16.02 -0.15
CA ARG A 194 -10.45 -17.47 -0.09
C ARG A 194 -10.39 -18.15 -1.47
N ALA A 195 -9.76 -17.51 -2.44
CA ALA A 195 -9.60 -18.02 -3.79
C ALA A 195 -8.17 -18.51 -4.00
N GLY A 196 -8.00 -19.76 -4.42
CA GLY A 196 -6.69 -20.36 -4.70
C GLY A 196 -6.03 -19.86 -5.98
N GLN A 197 -6.71 -19.01 -6.74
CA GLN A 197 -6.19 -18.31 -7.92
C GLN A 197 -6.79 -16.91 -7.97
N PRO A 198 -6.03 -15.90 -8.44
CA PRO A 198 -6.55 -14.55 -8.61
C PRO A 198 -7.58 -14.49 -9.74
N ASP A 199 -8.64 -13.69 -9.55
CA ASP A 199 -9.59 -13.37 -10.61
C ASP A 199 -8.97 -12.34 -11.56
N PRO A 200 -8.71 -12.69 -12.84
CA PRO A 200 -8.02 -11.81 -13.77
C PRO A 200 -8.76 -10.49 -14.02
N ALA A 201 -10.08 -10.46 -13.81
CA ALA A 201 -10.88 -9.26 -14.01
C ALA A 201 -10.51 -8.12 -13.03
N PHE A 202 -9.89 -8.44 -11.90
CA PHE A 202 -9.53 -7.48 -10.85
C PHE A 202 -8.05 -7.53 -10.46
N ALA A 203 -7.31 -8.54 -10.96
CA ALA A 203 -5.97 -8.84 -10.52
C ALA A 203 -4.96 -7.71 -10.85
N PRO A 204 -4.12 -7.26 -9.92
CA PRO A 204 -2.95 -6.47 -10.23
C PRO A 204 -1.91 -7.31 -11.01
N VAL A 205 -0.94 -6.65 -11.63
CA VAL A 205 0.12 -7.31 -12.42
C VAL A 205 0.80 -8.40 -11.61
N GLU A 206 1.11 -8.11 -10.37
CA GLU A 206 1.82 -8.99 -9.45
C GLU A 206 1.05 -10.29 -9.19
N ALA A 207 -0.27 -10.23 -9.06
CA ALA A 207 -1.09 -11.42 -8.84
C ALA A 207 -1.29 -12.24 -10.12
N LEU A 208 -1.34 -11.59 -11.30
CA LEU A 208 -1.49 -12.28 -12.59
C LEU A 208 -0.35 -13.26 -12.85
N LEU A 209 0.85 -13.01 -12.33
CA LEU A 209 2.01 -13.92 -12.46
C LEU A 209 1.80 -15.27 -11.76
N ALA A 210 0.78 -15.43 -10.94
CA ALA A 210 0.39 -16.72 -10.39
C ALA A 210 -0.35 -17.62 -11.41
N LEU A 211 -0.84 -17.03 -12.52
CA LEU A 211 -1.53 -17.77 -13.56
C LEU A 211 -0.55 -18.56 -14.44
N PRO A 212 -0.97 -19.72 -14.98
CA PRO A 212 -0.11 -20.50 -15.86
C PRO A 212 0.32 -19.69 -17.10
N ASP A 213 1.56 -19.85 -17.50
CA ASP A 213 2.16 -19.27 -18.73
C ASP A 213 2.06 -17.73 -18.82
N MET A 214 1.83 -17.05 -17.68
CA MET A 214 1.76 -15.59 -17.62
C MET A 214 3.17 -14.99 -17.46
N THR A 215 3.61 -14.22 -18.44
CA THR A 215 4.82 -13.41 -18.31
C THR A 215 4.51 -12.02 -17.74
N GLU A 216 5.52 -11.33 -17.21
CA GLU A 216 5.35 -9.94 -16.72
C GLU A 216 4.84 -9.02 -17.83
N GLN A 217 5.36 -9.17 -19.07
CA GLN A 217 4.93 -8.36 -20.19
C GLN A 217 3.47 -8.63 -20.59
N ASP A 218 3.04 -9.90 -20.55
CA ASP A 218 1.65 -10.25 -20.82
C ASP A 218 0.70 -9.70 -19.75
N ALA A 219 1.11 -9.76 -18.49
CA ALA A 219 0.35 -9.20 -17.37
C ALA A 219 0.20 -7.68 -17.49
N LEU A 220 1.29 -6.96 -17.85
CA LEU A 220 1.25 -5.52 -18.09
C LEU A 220 0.31 -5.15 -19.24
N ASN A 221 0.44 -5.86 -20.39
CA ASN A 221 -0.41 -5.64 -21.55
C ASN A 221 -1.88 -5.91 -21.21
N PHE A 222 -2.15 -7.03 -20.53
CA PHE A 222 -3.49 -7.41 -20.12
C PHE A 222 -4.14 -6.37 -19.20
N VAL A 223 -3.41 -5.83 -18.21
CA VAL A 223 -3.95 -4.78 -17.33
C VAL A 223 -4.21 -3.50 -18.11
N ALA A 224 -3.33 -3.11 -19.03
CA ALA A 224 -3.52 -1.94 -19.89
C ALA A 224 -4.77 -2.08 -20.77
N ASP A 225 -4.95 -3.24 -21.42
CA ASP A 225 -6.12 -3.52 -22.26
C ASP A 225 -7.41 -3.53 -21.42
N ARG A 226 -7.39 -4.15 -20.23
CA ARG A 226 -8.52 -4.18 -19.30
C ARG A 226 -8.94 -2.79 -18.83
N GLN A 227 -7.99 -1.89 -18.65
CA GLN A 227 -8.23 -0.52 -18.18
C GLN A 227 -8.52 0.48 -19.33
N SER A 228 -8.50 0.01 -20.59
CA SER A 228 -8.84 0.84 -21.76
C SER A 228 -10.32 1.20 -21.82
N GLU A 229 -10.66 2.27 -22.56
CA GLU A 229 -12.06 2.67 -22.76
C GLU A 229 -12.89 1.61 -23.47
N GLU A 230 -12.29 0.88 -24.42
CA GLU A 230 -12.95 -0.21 -25.15
C GLU A 230 -13.39 -1.36 -24.22
N SER A 231 -12.64 -1.61 -23.15
CA SER A 231 -12.99 -2.63 -22.16
C SER A 231 -14.20 -2.23 -21.30
N LEU A 232 -14.49 -0.94 -21.16
CA LEU A 232 -15.67 -0.43 -20.44
C LEU A 232 -16.97 -0.75 -21.18
N ASP A 233 -16.91 -0.94 -22.50
CA ASP A 233 -18.07 -1.31 -23.34
C ASP A 233 -18.43 -2.81 -23.26
N GLY A 234 -17.83 -3.57 -22.35
CA GLY A 234 -18.18 -4.97 -22.07
C GLY A 234 -17.44 -6.00 -22.91
N VAL A 235 -16.42 -5.60 -23.67
CA VAL A 235 -15.55 -6.49 -24.47
C VAL A 235 -14.44 -7.06 -23.60
N GLY A 236 -14.38 -7.26 -22.48
CA GLY A 236 -13.36 -7.83 -21.58
C GLY A 236 -11.96 -8.05 -22.19
N ALA A 237 -10.92 -7.91 -21.40
CA ALA A 237 -9.54 -8.20 -21.84
C ALA A 237 -9.33 -9.72 -21.99
N VAL A 238 -8.48 -10.13 -22.95
CA VAL A 238 -8.21 -11.54 -23.28
C VAL A 238 -6.86 -11.93 -22.70
N LEU A 239 -6.85 -12.98 -21.88
CA LEU A 239 -5.63 -13.60 -21.37
C LEU A 239 -4.85 -14.33 -22.49
N PRO A 240 -3.55 -14.57 -22.33
CA PRO A 240 -2.76 -15.38 -23.26
C PRO A 240 -3.36 -16.77 -23.51
N SER A 241 -4.06 -17.34 -22.51
CA SER A 241 -4.82 -18.59 -22.61
C SER A 241 -6.05 -18.52 -23.53
N GLY A 242 -6.43 -17.33 -24.02
CA GLY A 242 -7.66 -17.07 -24.78
C GLY A 242 -8.91 -16.87 -23.91
N GLN A 243 -8.81 -16.93 -22.60
CA GLN A 243 -9.92 -16.65 -21.69
C GLN A 243 -10.22 -15.15 -21.64
N VAL A 244 -11.50 -14.78 -21.72
CA VAL A 244 -11.96 -13.39 -21.60
C VAL A 244 -12.25 -13.09 -20.13
N ALA A 245 -11.62 -12.08 -19.58
CA ALA A 245 -11.85 -11.59 -18.23
C ALA A 245 -12.79 -10.38 -18.28
N VAL A 246 -13.95 -10.51 -17.67
CA VAL A 246 -14.95 -9.43 -17.54
C VAL A 246 -15.22 -9.17 -16.07
N ALA A 247 -15.06 -7.95 -15.64
CA ALA A 247 -15.38 -7.53 -14.27
C ALA A 247 -16.88 -7.67 -13.99
N ARG A 248 -17.27 -8.73 -13.28
CA ARG A 248 -18.67 -9.00 -12.97
C ARG A 248 -18.88 -9.19 -11.46
N GLY A 249 -20.07 -8.78 -11.04
CA GLY A 249 -20.53 -8.98 -9.66
C GLY A 249 -19.80 -8.06 -8.66
N ARG A 250 -20.11 -8.27 -7.39
CA ARG A 250 -19.53 -7.51 -6.27
C ARG A 250 -18.70 -8.44 -5.41
N GLY A 251 -17.49 -8.02 -5.10
CA GLY A 251 -16.69 -8.63 -4.05
C GLY A 251 -17.24 -8.30 -2.66
N LEU A 252 -16.64 -8.94 -1.66
CA LEU A 252 -16.96 -8.66 -0.26
C LEU A 252 -15.92 -7.79 0.42
N THR A 253 -14.68 -7.86 -0.05
CA THR A 253 -13.53 -7.19 0.55
C THR A 253 -12.74 -6.47 -0.53
N TYR A 254 -12.34 -5.24 -0.22
CA TYR A 254 -11.64 -4.35 -1.14
C TYR A 254 -10.48 -3.68 -0.44
N SER A 255 -9.34 -3.58 -1.10
CA SER A 255 -8.28 -2.65 -0.74
C SER A 255 -8.54 -1.30 -1.40
N ILE A 256 -8.50 -0.23 -0.62
CA ILE A 256 -8.72 1.14 -1.07
C ILE A 256 -7.50 1.96 -0.71
N LEU A 257 -6.87 2.57 -1.72
CA LEU A 257 -5.84 3.58 -1.57
C LEU A 257 -6.43 4.93 -1.95
N ALA A 258 -6.35 5.91 -1.07
CA ALA A 258 -6.74 7.29 -1.34
C ALA A 258 -5.56 8.22 -1.09
N LYS A 259 -5.10 8.93 -2.12
CA LYS A 259 -3.99 9.89 -2.06
C LYS A 259 -4.51 11.28 -2.35
N ALA A 260 -4.41 12.18 -1.38
CA ALA A 260 -4.82 13.56 -1.52
C ALA A 260 -3.61 14.47 -1.72
N THR A 261 -3.65 15.32 -2.76
CA THR A 261 -2.59 16.27 -3.08
C THR A 261 -3.15 17.70 -3.05
N LEU A 262 -2.57 18.54 -2.20
CA LEU A 262 -2.93 19.94 -2.10
C LEU A 262 -2.30 20.77 -3.24
N PRO A 263 -2.83 21.96 -3.56
CA PRO A 263 -2.27 22.83 -4.61
C PRO A 263 -0.82 23.26 -4.37
N ASN A 264 -0.35 23.24 -3.12
CA ASN A 264 1.05 23.54 -2.75
C ASN A 264 1.99 22.32 -2.85
N GLY A 265 1.50 21.17 -3.36
CA GLY A 265 2.26 19.94 -3.56
C GLY A 265 2.40 19.06 -2.30
N ILE A 266 1.88 19.47 -1.16
CA ILE A 266 1.82 18.62 0.04
C ILE A 266 0.76 17.55 -0.19
N TRP A 267 1.11 16.30 0.11
CA TRP A 267 0.21 15.16 -0.05
C TRP A 267 0.24 14.24 1.18
N ASP A 268 -0.83 13.49 1.34
CA ASP A 268 -0.91 12.36 2.27
C ASP A 268 -1.74 11.26 1.62
N GLN A 269 -1.57 10.02 2.08
CA GLN A 269 -2.34 8.89 1.61
C GLN A 269 -2.83 8.03 2.77
N VAL A 270 -3.98 7.41 2.56
CA VAL A 270 -4.59 6.45 3.46
C VAL A 270 -4.88 5.18 2.67
N GLU A 271 -4.50 4.05 3.23
CA GLU A 271 -4.79 2.74 2.68
C GLU A 271 -5.55 1.91 3.72
N ALA A 272 -6.57 1.18 3.29
CA ALA A 272 -7.30 0.26 4.14
C ALA A 272 -7.95 -0.85 3.35
N THR A 273 -8.01 -2.04 3.95
CA THR A 273 -8.83 -3.14 3.47
C THR A 273 -10.20 -3.07 4.14
N VAL A 274 -11.25 -2.96 3.34
CA VAL A 274 -12.63 -2.75 3.81
C VAL A 274 -13.51 -3.92 3.39
N ARG A 275 -14.22 -4.52 4.33
CA ARG A 275 -15.22 -5.55 4.04
C ARG A 275 -16.60 -4.92 3.91
N LEU A 276 -17.16 -4.98 2.69
CA LEU A 276 -18.48 -4.43 2.34
C LEU A 276 -19.49 -5.57 2.19
N GLY A 277 -19.84 -6.24 3.22
CA GLY A 277 -20.82 -7.31 3.15
C GLY A 277 -20.97 -8.00 4.49
N GLY A 278 -22.18 -8.18 4.94
CA GLY A 278 -22.56 -8.73 6.24
C GLY A 278 -23.49 -7.78 6.96
N GLY A 279 -24.46 -7.23 6.23
CA GLY A 279 -25.69 -6.82 6.91
C GLY A 279 -26.19 -8.06 7.61
N THR A 280 -26.18 -8.07 8.93
CA THR A 280 -26.98 -8.99 9.71
C THR A 280 -28.40 -8.85 9.18
N ASP A 281 -28.84 -9.83 8.39
CA ASP A 281 -30.27 -10.06 8.24
C ASP A 281 -30.80 -10.19 9.65
N GLY A 282 -31.52 -9.17 10.07
CA GLY A 282 -32.15 -9.16 11.38
C GLY A 282 -33.06 -10.38 11.51
N ARG A 283 -32.72 -11.23 12.42
CA ARG A 283 -33.64 -12.09 13.16
C ARG A 283 -33.47 -11.83 14.63
#